data_35f4a5e3bb0362e07becf4f0edb28be6
#
_entry.id   35f4a5e3bb0362e07becf4f0edb28be6
#
_cell.length_a   1.000
_cell.length_b   1.000
_cell.length_c   1.000
_cell.angle_alpha   90.00
_cell.angle_beta   90.00
_cell.angle_gamma   90.00
#
_symmetry.space_group_name_H-M   'P 1'
#
loop_
_entity.id
_entity.type
_entity.pdbx_description
1 polymer ?
#
loop_
_entity_poly.entity_id
_entity_poly.type
_entity_poly.pdbx_seq_one_letter_code
_entity_poly.pdbx_strand_id
1 'polypeptide(L)'
;ELGADHAVAVAGGRWHLGGLAGYTRGDRGFTGDGGGHTDSVHVGGYATYIADSGFYLDATLRASRLENDFKVAGSDGYAVKGKYRTHGVGASLEAGRRFTHADGWFLEPQAELAVFRAGGGAYRAANGLRVRDEGGSSVLGRLGLEVGKRIELAGGRQVQPYIKASVLQEFDGAGTVHTNGIAHRTELRGTRAELGLGMAAALGRGHSLYASYEYSKGPKLAMPWTFHAGYRYSW
;
A
#
# COMPACT_ATOMS: atom_id res chain seq x y z
N GLU A 1 9.62 2.82 -5.64
CA GLU A 1 9.42 1.53 -6.30
C GLU A 1 9.72 1.67 -7.79
N LEU A 2 10.38 0.68 -8.39
CA LEU A 2 10.65 0.55 -9.80
C LEU A 2 10.08 -0.78 -10.27
N GLY A 3 9.58 -0.82 -11.52
CA GLY A 3 9.04 -2.05 -12.09
C GLY A 3 9.18 -2.06 -13.61
N ALA A 4 9.07 -3.26 -14.17
CA ALA A 4 8.99 -3.46 -15.61
C ALA A 4 7.98 -4.56 -15.90
N ASP A 5 7.22 -4.38 -16.96
CA ASP A 5 6.22 -5.36 -17.42
C ASP A 5 6.29 -5.58 -18.92
N HIS A 6 5.77 -6.73 -19.33
CA HIS A 6 5.55 -7.08 -20.71
C HIS A 6 4.05 -7.28 -20.96
N ALA A 7 3.54 -6.68 -22.03
CA ALA A 7 2.15 -6.80 -22.43
C ALA A 7 1.96 -7.98 -23.41
N VAL A 8 1.02 -8.87 -23.09
CA VAL A 8 0.63 -10.02 -23.91
C VAL A 8 -0.81 -9.85 -24.34
N ALA A 9 -1.05 -9.68 -25.63
CA ALA A 9 -2.41 -9.61 -26.18
C ALA A 9 -3.07 -11.00 -26.16
N VAL A 10 -4.33 -11.05 -25.76
CA VAL A 10 -5.18 -12.24 -25.77
C VAL A 10 -6.55 -11.88 -26.33
N ALA A 11 -7.38 -12.88 -26.64
CA ALA A 11 -8.74 -12.62 -27.10
C ALA A 11 -9.53 -11.83 -26.03
N GLY A 12 -10.05 -10.66 -26.41
CA GLY A 12 -10.88 -9.81 -25.54
C GLY A 12 -10.13 -8.95 -24.52
N GLY A 13 -8.79 -8.84 -24.64
CA GLY A 13 -8.01 -7.97 -23.74
C GLY A 13 -6.50 -8.18 -23.81
N ARG A 14 -5.81 -7.80 -22.76
CA ARG A 14 -4.35 -7.98 -22.64
C ARG A 14 -3.95 -8.26 -21.20
N TRP A 15 -2.87 -9.04 -21.04
CA TRP A 15 -2.17 -9.20 -19.78
C TRP A 15 -0.94 -8.30 -19.74
N HIS A 16 -0.68 -7.71 -18.60
CA HIS A 16 0.59 -7.09 -18.23
C HIS A 16 1.22 -7.96 -17.14
N LEU A 17 2.37 -8.55 -17.42
CA LEU A 17 3.11 -9.41 -16.49
C LEU A 17 4.41 -8.72 -16.14
N GLY A 18 4.67 -8.48 -14.87
CA GLY A 18 5.81 -7.70 -14.47
C GLY A 18 6.43 -8.07 -13.14
N GLY A 19 7.60 -7.50 -12.93
CA GLY A 19 8.33 -7.53 -11.67
C GLY A 19 8.53 -6.13 -11.12
N LEU A 20 8.68 -6.03 -9.81
CA LEU A 20 8.92 -4.79 -9.11
C LEU A 20 9.96 -4.95 -8.02
N ALA A 21 10.65 -3.87 -7.70
CA ALA A 21 11.53 -3.75 -6.55
C ALA A 21 11.40 -2.35 -5.96
N GLY A 22 11.53 -2.23 -4.65
CA GLY A 22 11.39 -0.93 -4.02
C GLY A 22 11.97 -0.86 -2.63
N TYR A 23 12.01 0.37 -2.15
CA TYR A 23 12.39 0.73 -0.81
C TYR A 23 11.31 1.61 -0.20
N THR A 24 11.03 1.38 1.06
CA THR A 24 10.08 2.17 1.84
C THR A 24 10.70 2.51 3.18
N ARG A 25 10.53 3.74 3.63
CA ARG A 25 10.84 4.19 4.98
C ARG A 25 9.58 4.70 5.64
N GLY A 26 9.32 4.22 6.84
CA GLY A 26 8.22 4.66 7.69
C GLY A 26 8.74 5.14 9.04
N ASP A 27 8.43 6.37 9.42
CA ASP A 27 8.77 6.93 10.72
C ASP A 27 7.56 6.85 11.66
N ARG A 28 7.81 6.57 12.94
CA ARG A 28 6.78 6.44 13.98
C ARG A 28 7.14 7.27 15.19
N GLY A 29 6.19 8.08 15.65
CA GLY A 29 6.24 8.71 16.97
C GLY A 29 5.51 7.84 18.00
N PHE A 30 6.07 7.71 19.19
CA PHE A 30 5.42 7.04 20.31
C PHE A 30 4.90 8.08 21.30
N THR A 31 3.84 7.73 22.04
CA THR A 31 3.37 8.57 23.15
C THR A 31 4.46 8.65 24.22
N GLY A 32 4.87 9.85 24.57
CA GLY A 32 6.08 10.12 25.35
C GLY A 32 7.29 10.41 24.45
N ASP A 33 8.45 10.65 25.05
CA ASP A 33 9.69 10.96 24.32
C ASP A 33 10.29 9.72 23.65
N GLY A 34 9.74 9.34 22.50
CA GLY A 34 10.25 8.20 21.77
C GLY A 34 9.82 8.19 20.30
N GLY A 35 10.53 7.40 19.51
CA GLY A 35 10.22 7.20 18.11
C GLY A 35 10.99 6.04 17.51
N GLY A 36 10.70 5.75 16.28
CA GLY A 36 11.39 4.71 15.53
C GLY A 36 11.12 4.82 14.05
N HIS A 37 11.91 4.09 13.29
CA HIS A 37 11.66 3.96 11.87
C HIS A 37 11.75 2.49 11.43
N THR A 38 11.11 2.20 10.33
CA THR A 38 11.23 0.93 9.64
C THR A 38 11.70 1.20 8.22
N ASP A 39 12.82 0.62 7.87
CA ASP A 39 13.32 0.55 6.50
C ASP A 39 12.91 -0.80 5.90
N SER A 40 12.31 -0.80 4.72
CA SER A 40 11.87 -2.00 4.02
C SER A 40 12.41 -2.02 2.61
N VAL A 41 13.10 -3.09 2.25
CA VAL A 41 13.40 -3.44 0.85
C VAL A 41 12.43 -4.53 0.44
N HIS A 42 11.80 -4.39 -0.71
CA HIS A 42 10.87 -5.38 -1.21
C HIS A 42 11.10 -5.69 -2.69
N VAL A 43 10.75 -6.90 -3.05
CA VAL A 43 10.67 -7.37 -4.43
C VAL A 43 9.34 -8.06 -4.64
N GLY A 44 8.84 -8.08 -5.86
CA GLY A 44 7.56 -8.70 -6.14
C GLY A 44 7.32 -8.95 -7.62
N GLY A 45 6.17 -9.55 -7.89
CA GLY A 45 5.64 -9.73 -9.23
C GLY A 45 4.18 -9.33 -9.27
N TYR A 46 3.70 -8.96 -10.44
CA TYR A 46 2.30 -8.64 -10.66
C TYR A 46 1.82 -9.15 -12.01
N ALA A 47 0.51 -9.36 -12.07
CA ALA A 47 -0.20 -9.74 -13.27
C ALA A 47 -1.50 -8.94 -13.36
N THR A 48 -1.63 -8.09 -14.37
CA THR A 48 -2.81 -7.26 -14.60
C THR A 48 -3.48 -7.68 -15.91
N TYR A 49 -4.72 -8.12 -15.85
CA TYR A 49 -5.56 -8.34 -17.02
C TYR A 49 -6.44 -7.11 -17.27
N ILE A 50 -6.46 -6.61 -18.49
CA ILE A 50 -7.33 -5.50 -18.91
C ILE A 50 -8.15 -5.97 -20.09
N ALA A 51 -9.46 -6.10 -19.89
CA ALA A 51 -10.41 -6.49 -20.94
C ALA A 51 -10.85 -5.31 -21.79
N ASP A 52 -11.17 -5.55 -23.03
CA ASP A 52 -11.75 -4.55 -23.97
C ASP A 52 -13.09 -4.00 -23.47
N SER A 53 -13.80 -4.75 -22.60
CA SER A 53 -15.05 -4.34 -21.94
C SER A 53 -14.87 -3.32 -20.81
N GLY A 54 -13.62 -2.94 -20.48
CA GLY A 54 -13.26 -2.07 -19.36
C GLY A 54 -13.13 -2.81 -18.02
N PHE A 55 -13.35 -4.13 -17.95
CA PHE A 55 -13.05 -4.92 -16.76
C PHE A 55 -11.54 -5.06 -16.61
N TYR A 56 -11.06 -5.07 -15.35
CA TYR A 56 -9.67 -5.41 -15.05
C TYR A 56 -9.58 -6.31 -13.82
N LEU A 57 -8.49 -7.06 -13.78
CA LEU A 57 -8.09 -7.87 -12.63
C LEU A 57 -6.58 -7.66 -12.42
N ASP A 58 -6.22 -7.25 -11.22
CA ASP A 58 -4.82 -7.06 -10.83
C ASP A 58 -4.46 -7.98 -9.67
N ALA A 59 -3.38 -8.71 -9.80
CA ALA A 59 -2.82 -9.56 -8.77
C ALA A 59 -1.37 -9.19 -8.51
N THR A 60 -1.01 -8.98 -7.23
CA THR A 60 0.35 -8.65 -6.82
C THR A 60 0.83 -9.60 -5.73
N LEU A 61 2.09 -10.01 -5.81
CA LEU A 61 2.78 -10.76 -4.77
C LEU A 61 4.08 -10.04 -4.40
N ARG A 62 4.34 -9.84 -3.10
CA ARG A 62 5.53 -9.13 -2.60
C ARG A 62 6.19 -9.90 -1.47
N ALA A 63 7.52 -9.89 -1.45
CA ALA A 63 8.35 -10.29 -0.33
C ALA A 63 9.18 -9.09 0.14
N SER A 64 9.25 -8.90 1.45
CA SER A 64 9.90 -7.73 2.06
C SER A 64 10.87 -8.16 3.15
N ARG A 65 11.98 -7.44 3.27
CA ARG A 65 12.87 -7.47 4.42
C ARG A 65 12.75 -6.13 5.14
N LEU A 66 12.39 -6.18 6.42
CA LEU A 66 12.15 -5.02 7.26
C LEU A 66 13.25 -4.89 8.31
N GLU A 67 13.85 -3.73 8.41
CA GLU A 67 14.74 -3.34 9.50
C GLU A 67 14.01 -2.33 10.38
N ASN A 68 13.81 -2.68 11.64
CA ASN A 68 13.14 -1.84 12.62
C ASN A 68 14.17 -1.27 13.60
N ASP A 69 14.16 0.04 13.79
CA ASP A 69 15.00 0.76 14.74
C ASP A 69 14.09 1.65 15.60
N PHE A 70 14.32 1.68 16.91
CA PHE A 70 13.53 2.51 17.80
C PHE A 70 14.36 3.02 18.97
N LYS A 71 13.91 4.13 19.54
CA LYS A 71 14.43 4.75 20.73
C LYS A 71 13.24 5.22 21.59
N VAL A 72 13.19 4.80 22.83
CA VAL A 72 12.17 5.20 23.80
C VAL A 72 12.83 5.63 25.10
N ALA A 73 12.17 6.49 25.87
CA ALA A 73 12.59 6.80 27.24
C ALA A 73 12.25 5.61 28.16
N GLY A 74 13.22 5.11 28.90
CA GLY A 74 12.99 4.15 29.97
C GLY A 74 12.37 4.81 31.18
N SER A 75 11.77 4.03 32.10
CA SER A 75 11.20 4.52 33.35
C SER A 75 12.23 5.14 34.28
N ASP A 76 13.50 4.90 34.05
CA ASP A 76 14.67 5.44 34.74
C ASP A 76 15.24 6.71 34.06
N GLY A 77 14.56 7.23 33.01
CA GLY A 77 14.99 8.39 32.21
C GLY A 77 16.09 8.09 31.18
N TYR A 78 16.65 6.88 31.15
CA TYR A 78 17.66 6.52 30.15
C TYR A 78 17.01 6.06 28.83
N ALA A 79 17.67 6.39 27.73
CA ALA A 79 17.18 5.99 26.40
C ALA A 79 17.38 4.48 26.17
N VAL A 80 16.29 3.78 25.92
CA VAL A 80 16.28 2.38 25.48
C VAL A 80 16.24 2.34 23.96
N LYS A 81 17.25 1.71 23.35
CA LYS A 81 17.35 1.53 21.90
C LYS A 81 17.23 0.05 21.57
N GLY A 82 16.59 -0.24 20.44
CA GLY A 82 16.53 -1.59 19.90
C GLY A 82 16.51 -1.57 18.39
N LYS A 83 17.15 -2.59 17.81
CA LYS A 83 17.18 -2.84 16.37
C LYS A 83 16.93 -4.31 16.12
N TYR A 84 16.03 -4.62 15.20
CA TYR A 84 15.74 -6.00 14.79
C TYR A 84 15.30 -6.06 13.33
N ARG A 85 15.43 -7.26 12.76
CA ARG A 85 15.07 -7.54 11.36
C ARG A 85 13.99 -8.58 11.31
N THR A 86 13.03 -8.35 10.40
CA THR A 86 11.96 -9.31 10.09
C THR A 86 11.78 -9.43 8.58
N HIS A 87 10.94 -10.37 8.16
CA HIS A 87 10.55 -10.57 6.78
C HIS A 87 9.03 -10.51 6.70
N GLY A 88 8.52 -10.03 5.60
CA GLY A 88 7.09 -9.99 5.32
C GLY A 88 6.79 -10.53 3.94
N VAL A 89 5.62 -11.13 3.81
CA VAL A 89 5.04 -11.52 2.52
C VAL A 89 3.64 -10.95 2.42
N GLY A 90 3.27 -10.49 1.24
CA GLY A 90 1.95 -9.95 0.98
C GLY A 90 1.48 -10.29 -0.41
N ALA A 91 0.16 -10.44 -0.55
CA ALA A 91 -0.50 -10.61 -1.81
C ALA A 91 -1.74 -9.75 -1.86
N SER A 92 -2.11 -9.25 -3.03
CA SER A 92 -3.36 -8.54 -3.25
C SER A 92 -4.01 -9.00 -4.54
N LEU A 93 -5.33 -8.91 -4.55
CA LEU A 93 -6.16 -9.13 -5.73
C LEU A 93 -7.18 -7.99 -5.79
N GLU A 94 -7.14 -7.22 -6.85
CA GLU A 94 -8.10 -6.17 -7.13
C GLU A 94 -8.85 -6.46 -8.42
N ALA A 95 -10.15 -6.20 -8.44
CA ALA A 95 -10.98 -6.24 -9.63
C ALA A 95 -11.80 -4.97 -9.74
N GLY A 96 -12.01 -4.50 -10.94
CA GLY A 96 -12.86 -3.35 -11.21
C GLY A 96 -13.37 -3.33 -12.64
N ARG A 97 -14.27 -2.40 -12.91
CA ARG A 97 -14.76 -2.19 -14.26
C ARG A 97 -14.99 -0.71 -14.53
N ARG A 98 -14.35 -0.22 -15.58
CA ARG A 98 -14.53 1.16 -16.02
C ARG A 98 -15.70 1.27 -17.00
N PHE A 99 -16.69 2.07 -16.63
CA PHE A 99 -17.81 2.46 -17.48
C PHE A 99 -17.53 3.87 -18.00
N THR A 100 -17.36 4.01 -19.30
CA THR A 100 -17.05 5.31 -19.94
C THR A 100 -18.27 5.82 -20.68
N HIS A 101 -18.60 7.10 -20.46
CA HIS A 101 -19.63 7.82 -21.18
C HIS A 101 -19.03 8.61 -22.36
N ALA A 102 -19.87 8.94 -23.35
CA ALA A 102 -19.44 9.63 -24.58
C ALA A 102 -18.71 10.96 -24.35
N ASP A 103 -19.06 11.69 -23.27
CA ASP A 103 -18.44 12.98 -22.91
C ASP A 103 -17.11 12.84 -22.17
N GLY A 104 -16.55 11.63 -22.14
CA GLY A 104 -15.29 11.32 -21.46
C GLY A 104 -15.38 11.10 -19.96
N TRP A 105 -16.56 11.23 -19.35
CA TRP A 105 -16.77 10.83 -17.95
C TRP A 105 -16.65 9.33 -17.79
N PHE A 106 -16.12 8.91 -16.66
CA PHE A 106 -16.09 7.50 -16.31
C PHE A 106 -16.46 7.27 -14.85
N LEU A 107 -16.99 6.09 -14.61
CA LEU A 107 -17.30 5.52 -13.30
C LEU A 107 -16.60 4.17 -13.21
N GLU A 108 -15.89 3.92 -12.11
CA GLU A 108 -15.12 2.69 -11.93
C GLU A 108 -15.30 2.14 -10.51
N PRO A 109 -16.26 1.22 -10.29
CA PRO A 109 -16.33 0.43 -9.09
C PRO A 109 -15.13 -0.52 -8.99
N GLN A 110 -14.60 -0.67 -7.77
CA GLN A 110 -13.41 -1.45 -7.46
C GLN A 110 -13.63 -2.29 -6.21
N ALA A 111 -13.08 -3.49 -6.19
CA ALA A 111 -13.02 -4.33 -5.01
C ALA A 111 -11.61 -4.92 -4.90
N GLU A 112 -11.04 -4.90 -3.70
CA GLU A 112 -9.70 -5.44 -3.42
C GLU A 112 -9.72 -6.28 -2.16
N LEU A 113 -8.93 -7.36 -2.17
CA LEU A 113 -8.53 -8.12 -1.00
C LEU A 113 -7.00 -8.15 -0.94
N ALA A 114 -6.45 -7.68 0.16
CA ALA A 114 -5.01 -7.72 0.40
C ALA A 114 -4.72 -8.51 1.67
N VAL A 115 -3.72 -9.36 1.63
CA VAL A 115 -3.23 -10.12 2.77
C VAL A 115 -1.75 -9.83 2.97
N PHE A 116 -1.35 -9.70 4.23
CA PHE A 116 0.05 -9.49 4.59
C PHE A 116 0.38 -10.24 5.86
N ARG A 117 1.58 -10.81 5.92
CA ARG A 117 2.12 -11.44 7.11
C ARG A 117 3.57 -11.00 7.31
N ALA A 118 3.84 -10.46 8.49
CA ALA A 118 5.19 -10.16 8.96
C ALA A 118 5.65 -11.25 9.92
N GLY A 119 6.87 -11.73 9.75
CA GLY A 119 7.52 -12.62 10.71
C GLY A 119 7.90 -11.87 11.98
N GLY A 120 8.02 -12.62 13.06
CA GLY A 120 8.48 -12.10 14.36
C GLY A 120 9.99 -11.98 14.44
N GLY A 121 10.44 -11.42 15.57
CA GLY A 121 11.86 -11.32 15.92
C GLY A 121 12.06 -11.26 17.43
N ALA A 122 13.24 -11.58 17.88
CA ALA A 122 13.61 -11.44 19.28
C ALA A 122 14.93 -10.69 19.39
N TYR A 123 15.02 -9.79 20.35
CA TYR A 123 16.23 -9.02 20.61
C TYR A 123 16.32 -8.65 22.09
N ARG A 124 17.50 -8.22 22.49
CA ARG A 124 17.73 -7.63 23.81
C ARG A 124 18.04 -6.16 23.64
N ALA A 125 17.27 -5.30 24.27
CA ALA A 125 17.51 -3.86 24.28
C ALA A 125 18.74 -3.50 25.11
N ALA A 126 19.25 -2.28 24.95
CA ALA A 126 20.48 -1.81 25.59
C ALA A 126 20.44 -1.86 27.13
N ASN A 127 19.26 -1.73 27.73
CA ASN A 127 19.04 -1.85 29.17
C ASN A 127 18.79 -3.29 29.65
N GLY A 128 19.00 -4.31 28.80
CA GLY A 128 18.79 -5.71 29.11
C GLY A 128 17.37 -6.24 28.96
N LEU A 129 16.40 -5.38 28.60
CA LEU A 129 15.02 -5.76 28.33
C LEU A 129 14.97 -6.81 27.19
N ARG A 130 14.30 -7.94 27.45
CA ARG A 130 14.06 -8.97 26.43
C ARG A 130 12.77 -8.65 25.71
N VAL A 131 12.86 -8.48 24.39
CA VAL A 131 11.71 -8.23 23.54
C VAL A 131 11.58 -9.38 22.55
N ARG A 132 10.37 -9.91 22.44
CA ARG A 132 9.98 -10.92 21.45
C ARG A 132 8.74 -10.41 20.73
N ASP A 133 8.91 -10.11 19.46
CA ASP A 133 7.83 -9.79 18.53
C ASP A 133 7.38 -11.10 17.88
N GLU A 134 6.10 -11.43 17.97
CA GLU A 134 5.52 -12.64 17.34
C GLU A 134 5.17 -12.40 15.87
N GLY A 135 5.39 -11.18 15.39
CA GLY A 135 4.96 -10.74 14.06
C GLY A 135 3.52 -10.27 14.06
N GLY A 136 2.99 -10.12 12.86
CA GLY A 136 1.62 -9.67 12.68
C GLY A 136 1.05 -10.10 11.34
N SER A 137 -0.27 -10.09 11.26
CA SER A 137 -1.03 -10.37 10.05
C SER A 137 -2.02 -9.25 9.77
N SER A 138 -2.38 -9.09 8.52
CA SER A 138 -3.41 -8.18 8.04
C SER A 138 -4.19 -8.86 6.93
N VAL A 139 -5.50 -8.75 6.98
CA VAL A 139 -6.41 -9.13 5.91
C VAL A 139 -7.33 -7.94 5.66
N LEU A 140 -7.07 -7.20 4.61
CA LEU A 140 -7.75 -5.96 4.28
C LEU A 140 -8.64 -6.15 3.05
N GLY A 141 -9.94 -5.87 3.22
CA GLY A 141 -10.87 -5.73 2.10
C GLY A 141 -11.13 -4.25 1.80
N ARG A 142 -11.26 -3.88 0.55
CA ARG A 142 -11.62 -2.54 0.10
C ARG A 142 -12.72 -2.61 -0.96
N LEU A 143 -13.73 -1.78 -0.80
CA LEU A 143 -14.71 -1.47 -1.83
C LEU A 143 -14.61 0.01 -2.16
N GLY A 144 -14.41 0.34 -3.40
CA GLY A 144 -14.16 1.69 -3.88
C GLY A 144 -14.99 2.06 -5.09
N LEU A 145 -15.16 3.35 -5.27
CA LEU A 145 -15.75 3.96 -6.44
C LEU A 145 -14.89 5.14 -6.88
N GLU A 146 -14.44 5.12 -8.11
CA GLU A 146 -13.72 6.21 -8.74
C GLU A 146 -14.60 6.88 -9.81
N VAL A 147 -14.63 8.19 -9.80
CA VAL A 147 -15.33 9.02 -10.79
C VAL A 147 -14.35 10.04 -11.33
N GLY A 148 -14.25 10.10 -12.65
CA GLY A 148 -13.32 11.02 -13.28
C GLY A 148 -13.75 11.39 -14.70
N LYS A 149 -12.92 12.20 -15.34
CA LYS A 149 -13.15 12.63 -16.72
C LYS A 149 -11.86 12.53 -17.51
N ARG A 150 -11.94 11.88 -18.67
CA ARG A 150 -10.90 11.94 -19.69
C ARG A 150 -11.04 13.23 -20.48
N ILE A 151 -9.98 14.01 -20.56
CA ILE A 151 -9.88 15.27 -21.28
C ILE A 151 -8.78 15.11 -22.31
N GLU A 152 -9.16 15.17 -23.57
CA GLU A 152 -8.22 15.15 -24.68
C GLU A 152 -7.58 16.54 -24.85
N LEU A 153 -6.27 16.58 -25.00
CA LEU A 153 -5.48 17.79 -25.21
C LEU A 153 -4.85 17.76 -26.60
N ALA A 154 -4.42 18.91 -27.07
CA ALA A 154 -3.72 19.02 -28.35
C ALA A 154 -2.47 18.12 -28.39
N GLY A 155 -2.20 17.52 -29.58
CA GLY A 155 -1.03 16.66 -29.80
C GLY A 155 -1.19 15.24 -29.27
N GLY A 156 -2.42 14.74 -29.10
CA GLY A 156 -2.72 13.36 -28.66
C GLY A 156 -2.40 13.10 -27.20
N ARG A 157 -2.29 14.15 -26.41
CA ARG A 157 -2.12 14.07 -24.95
C ARG A 157 -3.49 13.97 -24.29
N GLN A 158 -3.52 13.34 -23.10
CA GLN A 158 -4.74 13.17 -22.31
C GLN A 158 -4.47 13.45 -20.86
N VAL A 159 -5.44 14.00 -20.14
CA VAL A 159 -5.43 14.08 -18.67
C VAL A 159 -6.73 13.50 -18.13
N GLN A 160 -6.63 12.83 -16.99
CA GLN A 160 -7.76 12.18 -16.31
C GLN A 160 -7.76 12.56 -14.83
N PRO A 161 -8.33 13.72 -14.45
CA PRO A 161 -8.63 13.99 -13.05
C PRO A 161 -9.73 13.06 -12.56
N TYR A 162 -9.64 12.64 -11.30
CA TYR A 162 -10.61 11.78 -10.65
C TYR A 162 -10.72 12.03 -9.15
N ILE A 163 -11.85 11.64 -8.61
CA ILE A 163 -12.08 11.49 -7.16
C ILE A 163 -12.41 10.04 -6.87
N LYS A 164 -12.01 9.56 -5.69
CA LYS A 164 -12.22 8.20 -5.24
C LYS A 164 -12.81 8.21 -3.84
N ALA A 165 -13.79 7.35 -3.59
CA ALA A 165 -14.31 7.09 -2.27
C ALA A 165 -14.26 5.58 -2.01
N SER A 166 -13.77 5.16 -0.83
CA SER A 166 -13.63 3.75 -0.49
C SER A 166 -14.05 3.49 0.95
N VAL A 167 -14.51 2.27 1.19
CA VAL A 167 -14.66 1.70 2.52
C VAL A 167 -13.68 0.55 2.63
N LEU A 168 -12.87 0.57 3.68
CA LEU A 168 -11.86 -0.44 3.97
C LEU A 168 -12.25 -1.17 5.24
N GLN A 169 -12.14 -2.49 5.23
CA GLN A 169 -12.36 -3.35 6.39
C GLN A 169 -11.09 -4.15 6.68
N GLU A 170 -10.48 -3.91 7.82
CA GLU A 170 -9.42 -4.76 8.36
C GLU A 170 -10.06 -5.92 9.14
N PHE A 171 -9.88 -7.15 8.64
CA PHE A 171 -10.44 -8.37 9.23
C PHE A 171 -9.48 -9.00 10.23
N ASP A 172 -8.15 -8.82 10.06
CA ASP A 172 -7.12 -9.41 10.91
C ASP A 172 -5.90 -8.47 11.00
N GLY A 173 -5.97 -7.47 11.81
CA GLY A 173 -4.88 -6.51 12.06
C GLY A 173 -4.22 -6.74 13.42
N ALA A 174 -3.86 -7.99 13.75
CA ALA A 174 -3.35 -8.34 15.06
C ALA A 174 -1.81 -8.45 15.08
N GLY A 175 -1.21 -8.00 16.19
CA GLY A 175 0.21 -8.18 16.51
C GLY A 175 0.41 -8.36 18.01
N THR A 176 1.39 -9.17 18.41
CA THR A 176 1.74 -9.38 19.82
C THR A 176 3.22 -9.17 20.01
N VAL A 177 3.57 -8.35 20.99
CA VAL A 177 4.96 -8.13 21.42
C VAL A 177 5.09 -8.48 22.90
N HIS A 178 6.07 -9.29 23.26
CA HIS A 178 6.37 -9.61 24.65
C HIS A 178 7.57 -8.80 25.13
N THR A 179 7.44 -8.17 26.29
CA THR A 179 8.54 -7.50 26.99
C THR A 179 8.76 -8.16 28.34
N ASN A 180 9.93 -8.77 28.58
CA ASN A 180 10.24 -9.57 29.76
C ASN A 180 9.15 -10.61 30.12
N GLY A 181 8.49 -11.18 29.09
CA GLY A 181 7.43 -12.18 29.26
C GLY A 181 6.01 -11.60 29.36
N ILE A 182 5.85 -10.28 29.50
CA ILE A 182 4.54 -9.62 29.50
C ILE A 182 4.09 -9.38 28.06
N ALA A 183 2.89 -9.86 27.71
CA ALA A 183 2.33 -9.71 26.37
C ALA A 183 1.63 -8.37 26.19
N HIS A 184 1.96 -7.67 25.11
CA HIS A 184 1.29 -6.46 24.63
C HIS A 184 0.66 -6.76 23.28
N ARG A 185 -0.66 -6.65 23.21
CA ARG A 185 -1.42 -6.92 21.99
C ARG A 185 -1.84 -5.62 21.33
N THR A 186 -1.64 -5.56 20.02
CA THR A 186 -2.17 -4.49 19.16
C THR A 186 -3.22 -5.10 18.26
N GLU A 187 -4.36 -4.43 18.12
CA GLU A 187 -5.44 -4.87 17.26
C GLU A 187 -5.96 -3.70 16.45
N LEU A 188 -5.83 -3.80 15.13
CA LEU A 188 -6.24 -2.77 14.15
C LEU A 188 -7.51 -3.14 13.40
N ARG A 189 -8.19 -4.23 13.77
CA ARG A 189 -9.47 -4.61 13.16
C ARG A 189 -10.46 -3.46 13.21
N GLY A 190 -11.16 -3.25 12.12
CA GLY A 190 -12.17 -2.23 12.04
C GLY A 190 -12.38 -1.67 10.64
N THR A 191 -13.40 -0.87 10.53
CA THR A 191 -13.79 -0.21 9.29
C THR A 191 -13.22 1.20 9.26
N ARG A 192 -12.74 1.65 8.10
CA ARG A 192 -12.37 3.04 7.85
C ARG A 192 -12.91 3.51 6.50
N ALA A 193 -13.21 4.78 6.41
CA ALA A 193 -13.54 5.45 5.17
C ALA A 193 -12.28 6.11 4.59
N GLU A 194 -12.21 6.14 3.27
CA GLU A 194 -11.14 6.77 2.52
C GLU A 194 -11.70 7.66 1.42
N LEU A 195 -11.14 8.84 1.28
CA LEU A 195 -11.41 9.77 0.20
C LEU A 195 -10.10 10.12 -0.50
N GLY A 196 -10.11 10.08 -1.81
CA GLY A 196 -8.96 10.36 -2.63
C GLY A 196 -9.28 11.31 -3.77
N LEU A 197 -8.27 12.00 -4.23
CA LEU A 197 -8.29 12.74 -5.48
C LEU A 197 -6.98 12.49 -6.22
N GLY A 198 -7.05 12.44 -7.52
CA GLY A 198 -5.87 12.16 -8.32
C GLY A 198 -6.00 12.61 -9.76
N MET A 199 -4.91 12.44 -10.46
CA MET A 199 -4.80 12.74 -11.87
C MET A 199 -3.83 11.77 -12.55
N ALA A 200 -4.22 11.23 -13.68
CA ALA A 200 -3.33 10.55 -14.62
C ALA A 200 -3.18 11.38 -15.89
N ALA A 201 -2.00 11.36 -16.49
CA ALA A 201 -1.71 12.10 -17.73
C ALA A 201 -0.94 11.21 -18.71
N ALA A 202 -1.43 11.07 -19.93
CA ALA A 202 -0.68 10.52 -21.05
C ALA A 202 -0.09 11.68 -21.86
N LEU A 203 1.24 11.75 -21.88
CA LEU A 203 2.00 12.87 -22.47
C LEU A 203 2.36 12.64 -23.94
N GLY A 204 2.03 11.45 -24.45
CA GLY A 204 2.41 11.00 -25.80
C GLY A 204 3.79 10.32 -25.84
N ARG A 205 4.10 9.65 -26.97
CA ARG A 205 5.35 8.88 -27.17
C ARG A 205 5.66 7.86 -26.06
N GLY A 206 4.62 7.22 -25.51
CA GLY A 206 4.76 6.21 -24.47
C GLY A 206 4.98 6.75 -23.04
N HIS A 207 4.98 8.06 -22.83
CA HIS A 207 5.17 8.66 -21.52
C HIS A 207 3.84 8.90 -20.80
N SER A 208 3.74 8.48 -19.54
CA SER A 208 2.60 8.77 -18.67
C SER A 208 3.04 9.09 -17.25
N LEU A 209 2.25 9.91 -16.57
CA LEU A 209 2.43 10.33 -15.18
C LEU A 209 1.14 10.10 -14.42
N TYR A 210 1.25 9.86 -13.12
CA TYR A 210 0.10 9.93 -12.23
C TYR A 210 0.49 10.54 -10.90
N ALA A 211 -0.48 11.14 -10.22
CA ALA A 211 -0.37 11.59 -8.85
C ALA A 211 -1.73 11.44 -8.16
N SER A 212 -1.72 11.04 -6.89
CA SER A 212 -2.91 10.99 -6.05
C SER A 212 -2.61 11.40 -4.63
N TYR A 213 -3.64 11.88 -3.95
CA TYR A 213 -3.69 12.16 -2.54
C TYR A 213 -4.88 11.43 -1.93
N GLU A 214 -4.68 10.77 -0.80
CA GLU A 214 -5.70 10.02 -0.09
C GLU A 214 -5.71 10.39 1.40
N TYR A 215 -6.90 10.49 1.95
CA TYR A 215 -7.18 10.67 3.37
C TYR A 215 -8.04 9.51 3.85
N SER A 216 -7.63 8.80 4.89
CA SER A 216 -8.45 7.75 5.48
C SER A 216 -8.61 7.93 6.98
N LYS A 217 -9.81 7.60 7.49
CA LYS A 217 -10.16 7.70 8.90
C LYS A 217 -11.07 6.57 9.35
N GLY A 218 -10.71 5.99 10.48
CA GLY A 218 -11.50 5.00 11.20
C GLY A 218 -11.31 5.11 12.72
N PRO A 219 -12.00 4.30 13.51
CA PRO A 219 -11.95 4.36 14.98
C PRO A 219 -10.56 4.03 15.56
N LYS A 220 -9.81 3.13 14.91
CA LYS A 220 -8.52 2.63 15.40
C LYS A 220 -7.32 3.11 14.59
N LEU A 221 -7.53 3.58 13.37
CA LEU A 221 -6.48 4.04 12.48
C LEU A 221 -6.94 5.25 11.68
N ALA A 222 -6.14 6.30 11.69
CA ALA A 222 -6.31 7.45 10.81
C ALA A 222 -5.00 7.66 10.04
N MET A 223 -5.12 7.81 8.73
CA MET A 223 -4.02 8.19 7.84
C MET A 223 -4.40 9.54 7.24
N PRO A 224 -3.94 10.65 7.83
CA PRO A 224 -4.44 11.97 7.46
C PRO A 224 -3.96 12.41 6.07
N TRP A 225 -2.92 11.77 5.56
CA TRP A 225 -2.45 12.00 4.20
C TRP A 225 -1.64 10.80 3.71
N THR A 226 -1.90 10.42 2.50
CA THR A 226 -1.08 9.49 1.71
C THR A 226 -0.91 10.11 0.34
N PHE A 227 0.30 10.20 -0.16
CA PHE A 227 0.59 10.77 -1.46
C PHE A 227 1.31 9.75 -2.33
N HIS A 228 0.82 9.58 -3.54
CA HIS A 228 1.44 8.73 -4.56
C HIS A 228 1.76 9.55 -5.79
N ALA A 229 2.91 9.29 -6.38
CA ALA A 229 3.26 9.82 -7.69
C ALA A 229 4.08 8.78 -8.45
N GLY A 230 3.91 8.72 -9.74
CA GLY A 230 4.65 7.78 -10.57
C GLY A 230 4.75 8.20 -12.03
N TYR A 231 5.71 7.59 -12.69
CA TYR A 231 5.99 7.76 -14.10
C TYR A 231 6.10 6.39 -14.76
N ARG A 232 5.53 6.25 -15.95
CA ARG A 232 5.64 5.06 -16.79
C ARG A 232 6.11 5.43 -18.18
N TYR A 233 7.02 4.64 -18.72
CA TYR A 233 7.43 4.66 -20.11
C TYR A 233 7.08 3.34 -20.78
N SER A 234 6.40 3.41 -21.93
CA SER A 234 6.05 2.25 -22.77
C SER A 234 6.80 2.37 -24.10
N TRP A 235 7.55 1.34 -24.46
CA TRP A 235 8.38 1.25 -25.68
C TRP A 235 7.85 0.20 -26.64
#